data_1acd23e20b37a7ce44bc633ebfffa92b
#
_entry.id   1acd23e20b37a7ce44bc633ebfffa92b
#
_cell.length_a   1.000
_cell.length_b   1.000
_cell.length_c   1.000
_cell.angle_alpha   90.00
_cell.angle_beta   90.00
_cell.angle_gamma   90.00
#
_symmetry.space_group_name_H-M   'P 1'
#
loop_
_entity.id
_entity.type
_entity.pdbx_description
1 polymer ?
#
loop_
_entity_poly.entity_id
_entity_poly.type
_entity_poly.pdbx_seq_one_letter_code
_entity_poly.pdbx_strand_id
1 'polypeptide(L)'
;MSRHARPRRARGRSRVGERFEVEVGSVAHGGHCVARLPEPESRVVFVRHAVPGERVVVEIVEGTDGDRFWRGDAVEVLTHAPERVPAPCPVAGPSLCGGCDFQHVSLPAQRAMKTSVVREQLVRLGRLDARSPLVTGLEVEAVEVEGRPDDGLRWRTRQRYAELPDGRRAMRVHRSHALVPVDDCLIARPDAREPAPGPPLTESVEGRDFLVEPDGFWQVHPSAPRVLVETVLSMLAPQPGERVLDLYSGVGLFARFLGEVTAARLVAVESDRSACRNARANLAGHRGAVVECGPTERVLRTSYDEPFDLVVLDPPREGARRAVVEQVVDRAPRAVAYVACDPASLARDVAIFAELGYTLTAIRAFDLFPMTHHVECVALLTRPS
;
A
#
# COMPACT_ATOMS: atom_id res chain seq x y z
N MET A 1 -9.02 12.83 13.92
CA MET A 1 -9.76 12.15 15.00
C MET A 1 -10.25 10.81 14.46
N SER A 2 -9.55 9.73 14.77
CA SER A 2 -9.93 8.37 14.36
C SER A 2 -11.20 7.97 15.12
N ARG A 3 -12.29 7.71 14.38
CA ARG A 3 -13.49 7.09 14.98
C ARG A 3 -13.14 5.68 15.39
N HIS A 4 -12.94 5.45 16.68
CA HIS A 4 -12.86 4.10 17.23
C HIS A 4 -14.13 3.33 16.82
N ALA A 5 -13.95 2.29 16.01
CA ALA A 5 -15.03 1.36 15.72
C ALA A 5 -15.54 0.81 17.04
N ARG A 6 -16.85 0.97 17.30
CA ARG A 6 -17.48 0.37 18.50
C ARG A 6 -17.19 -1.13 18.50
N PRO A 7 -16.79 -1.71 19.64
CA PRO A 7 -16.59 -3.15 19.72
C PRO A 7 -17.88 -3.86 19.29
N ARG A 8 -17.75 -4.76 18.32
CA ARG A 8 -18.87 -5.60 17.87
C ARG A 8 -19.37 -6.39 19.07
N ARG A 9 -20.68 -6.34 19.35
CA ARG A 9 -21.30 -7.22 20.35
C ARG A 9 -20.96 -8.67 19.98
N ALA A 10 -20.36 -9.41 20.94
CA ALA A 10 -20.09 -10.83 20.79
C ALA A 10 -21.40 -11.57 20.44
N ARG A 11 -21.37 -12.33 19.33
CA ARG A 11 -22.51 -13.13 18.87
C ARG A 11 -22.22 -14.61 19.19
N GLY A 12 -22.61 -15.04 20.37
CA GLY A 12 -22.37 -16.40 20.81
C GLY A 12 -21.06 -16.58 21.59
N ARG A 13 -20.65 -17.84 21.79
CA ARG A 13 -19.44 -18.20 22.52
C ARG A 13 -18.19 -17.77 21.77
N SER A 14 -17.18 -17.29 22.51
CA SER A 14 -15.85 -17.04 21.94
C SER A 14 -15.15 -18.36 21.62
N ARG A 15 -14.47 -18.40 20.48
CA ARG A 15 -13.67 -19.53 20.02
C ARG A 15 -12.17 -19.27 20.13
N VAL A 16 -11.79 -18.11 20.68
CA VAL A 16 -10.38 -17.74 20.87
C VAL A 16 -9.67 -18.80 21.72
N GLY A 17 -8.51 -19.25 21.24
CA GLY A 17 -7.68 -20.29 21.83
C GLY A 17 -8.04 -21.72 21.39
N GLU A 18 -9.13 -21.93 20.66
CA GLU A 18 -9.44 -23.24 20.08
C GLU A 18 -8.49 -23.53 18.91
N ARG A 19 -8.10 -24.81 18.76
CA ARG A 19 -7.15 -25.27 17.74
C ARG A 19 -7.79 -26.25 16.78
N PHE A 20 -7.46 -26.10 15.50
CA PHE A 20 -7.97 -26.94 14.42
C PHE A 20 -6.86 -27.27 13.43
N GLU A 21 -6.84 -28.49 12.96
CA GLU A 21 -6.02 -28.89 11.83
C GLU A 21 -6.74 -28.55 10.55
N VAL A 22 -6.04 -27.85 9.62
CA VAL A 22 -6.61 -27.38 8.35
C VAL A 22 -5.62 -27.49 7.20
N GLU A 23 -6.16 -27.62 6.00
CA GLU A 23 -5.40 -27.39 4.76
C GLU A 23 -5.49 -25.90 4.38
N VAL A 24 -4.34 -25.32 4.05
CA VAL A 24 -4.20 -23.90 3.73
C VAL A 24 -4.45 -23.68 2.24
N GLY A 25 -5.49 -22.93 1.92
CA GLY A 25 -5.83 -22.51 0.58
C GLY A 25 -5.08 -21.26 0.12
N SER A 26 -5.63 -20.55 -0.86
CA SER A 26 -5.01 -19.37 -1.47
C SER A 26 -4.82 -18.22 -0.48
N VAL A 27 -3.85 -17.34 -0.79
CA VAL A 27 -3.68 -16.07 -0.10
C VAL A 27 -4.84 -15.13 -0.43
N ALA A 28 -5.27 -14.33 0.56
CA ALA A 28 -6.26 -13.28 0.41
C ALA A 28 -5.65 -11.91 0.70
N HIS A 29 -6.38 -10.87 0.31
CA HIS A 29 -6.01 -9.48 0.63
C HIS A 29 -5.79 -9.29 2.14
N GLY A 30 -4.68 -8.64 2.51
CA GLY A 30 -4.29 -8.44 3.91
C GLY A 30 -3.32 -9.48 4.46
N GLY A 31 -2.70 -10.32 3.60
CA GLY A 31 -1.61 -11.21 3.98
C GLY A 31 -2.03 -12.48 4.72
N HIS A 32 -3.30 -12.84 4.67
CA HIS A 32 -3.82 -14.07 5.27
C HIS A 32 -4.02 -15.12 4.18
N CYS A 33 -3.86 -16.39 4.52
CA CYS A 33 -4.36 -17.49 3.70
C CYS A 33 -5.77 -17.87 4.10
N VAL A 34 -6.54 -18.44 3.19
CA VAL A 34 -7.91 -18.91 3.46
C VAL A 34 -7.86 -20.39 3.79
N ALA A 35 -8.47 -20.79 4.89
CA ALA A 35 -8.71 -22.19 5.20
C ALA A 35 -10.19 -22.40 5.54
N ARG A 36 -10.64 -23.64 5.45
CA ARG A 36 -11.98 -24.04 5.88
C ARG A 36 -11.85 -25.10 6.97
N LEU A 37 -12.52 -24.89 8.09
CA LEU A 37 -12.56 -25.89 9.16
C LEU A 37 -13.26 -27.15 8.69
N PRO A 38 -12.88 -28.33 9.24
CA PRO A 38 -13.58 -29.59 8.98
C PRO A 38 -15.02 -29.55 9.52
N GLU A 39 -15.85 -30.44 9.02
CA GLU A 39 -17.19 -30.66 9.57
C GLU A 39 -17.14 -31.02 11.07
N PRO A 40 -18.14 -30.62 11.89
CA PRO A 40 -19.37 -29.93 11.48
C PRO A 40 -19.25 -28.39 11.38
N GLU A 41 -18.11 -27.80 11.74
CA GLU A 41 -17.95 -26.34 11.78
C GLU A 41 -17.97 -25.69 10.40
N SER A 42 -17.33 -26.31 9.39
CA SER A 42 -17.25 -25.86 7.99
C SER A 42 -17.00 -24.37 7.77
N ARG A 43 -16.42 -23.69 8.75
CA ARG A 43 -16.25 -22.24 8.79
C ARG A 43 -14.98 -21.81 8.07
N VAL A 44 -15.03 -20.65 7.40
CA VAL A 44 -13.84 -20.02 6.84
C VAL A 44 -13.00 -19.39 7.94
N VAL A 45 -11.70 -19.66 7.90
CA VAL A 45 -10.70 -19.04 8.76
C VAL A 45 -9.66 -18.34 7.89
N PHE A 46 -9.34 -17.09 8.23
CA PHE A 46 -8.21 -16.36 7.68
C PHE A 46 -6.98 -16.65 8.55
N VAL A 47 -6.01 -17.35 7.99
CA VAL A 47 -4.86 -17.91 8.70
C VAL A 47 -3.61 -17.08 8.37
N ARG A 48 -2.94 -16.57 9.40
CA ARG A 48 -1.61 -15.95 9.28
C ARG A 48 -0.51 -16.99 9.53
N HIS A 49 0.71 -16.64 9.16
CA HIS A 49 1.91 -17.48 9.32
C HIS A 49 1.85 -18.83 8.60
N ALA A 50 0.97 -18.95 7.60
CA ALA A 50 0.81 -20.12 6.75
C ALA A 50 1.17 -19.80 5.30
N VAL A 51 1.51 -20.83 4.54
CA VAL A 51 1.77 -20.77 3.10
C VAL A 51 0.72 -21.62 2.37
N PRO A 52 0.20 -21.21 1.21
CA PRO A 52 -0.74 -22.02 0.44
C PRO A 52 -0.24 -23.44 0.20
N GLY A 53 -1.09 -24.43 0.38
CA GLY A 53 -0.78 -25.86 0.21
C GLY A 53 -0.24 -26.55 1.46
N GLU A 54 -0.02 -25.84 2.56
CA GLU A 54 0.39 -26.43 3.83
C GLU A 54 -0.77 -27.08 4.57
N ARG A 55 -0.43 -28.05 5.42
CA ARG A 55 -1.31 -28.55 6.48
C ARG A 55 -0.79 -28.02 7.82
N VAL A 56 -1.65 -27.33 8.57
CA VAL A 56 -1.24 -26.60 9.78
C VAL A 56 -2.24 -26.82 10.92
N VAL A 57 -1.77 -26.64 12.15
CA VAL A 57 -2.65 -26.41 13.30
C VAL A 57 -2.84 -24.90 13.43
N VAL A 58 -4.10 -24.44 13.26
CA VAL A 58 -4.48 -23.05 13.45
C VAL A 58 -5.07 -22.83 14.83
N GLU A 59 -4.57 -21.83 15.55
CA GLU A 59 -5.18 -21.35 16.79
C GLU A 59 -6.02 -20.10 16.50
N ILE A 60 -7.28 -20.12 16.93
CA ILE A 60 -8.19 -19.00 16.70
C ILE A 60 -7.82 -17.82 17.59
N VAL A 61 -7.57 -16.66 16.99
CA VAL A 61 -7.23 -15.40 17.69
C VAL A 61 -8.39 -14.40 17.70
N GLU A 62 -9.36 -14.55 16.78
CA GLU A 62 -10.56 -13.72 16.69
C GLU A 62 -11.71 -14.54 16.11
N GLY A 63 -12.82 -14.70 16.85
CA GLY A 63 -14.01 -15.37 16.36
C GLY A 63 -15.00 -15.72 17.44
N THR A 64 -16.29 -15.73 17.07
CA THR A 64 -17.41 -16.23 17.87
C THR A 64 -18.33 -17.12 17.04
N ASP A 65 -19.22 -17.88 17.68
CA ASP A 65 -20.17 -18.78 16.97
C ASP A 65 -21.03 -18.04 15.93
N GLY A 66 -21.35 -16.78 16.14
CA GLY A 66 -22.20 -15.98 15.26
C GLY A 66 -21.45 -15.23 14.17
N ASP A 67 -20.11 -15.32 14.09
CA ASP A 67 -19.33 -14.65 13.06
C ASP A 67 -19.33 -15.46 11.76
N ARG A 68 -19.28 -14.79 10.61
CA ARG A 68 -19.25 -15.43 9.29
C ARG A 68 -17.92 -16.11 8.99
N PHE A 69 -16.84 -15.64 9.59
CA PHE A 69 -15.49 -16.15 9.46
C PHE A 69 -14.73 -15.87 10.75
N TRP A 70 -13.67 -16.64 10.98
CA TRP A 70 -12.74 -16.41 12.08
C TRP A 70 -11.35 -16.01 11.56
N ARG A 71 -10.48 -15.62 12.49
CA ARG A 71 -9.06 -15.41 12.22
C ARG A 71 -8.24 -16.25 13.17
N GLY A 72 -7.14 -16.76 12.66
CA GLY A 72 -6.21 -17.56 13.45
C GLY A 72 -4.78 -17.42 12.95
N ASP A 73 -3.87 -17.89 13.79
CA ASP A 73 -2.46 -18.00 13.46
C ASP A 73 -2.09 -19.48 13.31
N ALA A 74 -1.30 -19.84 12.31
CA ALA A 74 -0.70 -21.17 12.22
C ALA A 74 0.36 -21.30 13.31
N VAL A 75 0.07 -22.11 14.33
CA VAL A 75 0.96 -22.30 15.50
C VAL A 75 1.86 -23.53 15.33
N GLU A 76 1.50 -24.44 14.44
CA GLU A 76 2.30 -25.62 14.08
C GLU A 76 2.12 -25.91 12.59
N VAL A 77 3.19 -26.26 11.91
CA VAL A 77 3.18 -26.65 10.48
C VAL A 77 3.41 -28.16 10.41
N LEU A 78 2.40 -28.89 9.96
CA LEU A 78 2.42 -30.36 9.88
C LEU A 78 3.02 -30.84 8.55
N THR A 79 2.76 -30.09 7.46
CA THR A 79 3.34 -30.34 6.14
C THR A 79 3.77 -29.02 5.54
N HIS A 80 5.05 -28.88 5.22
CA HIS A 80 5.64 -27.65 4.70
C HIS A 80 5.41 -27.52 3.19
N ALA A 81 5.06 -26.30 2.73
CA ALA A 81 5.16 -25.93 1.33
C ALA A 81 6.64 -25.71 0.92
N PRO A 82 7.00 -25.96 -0.36
CA PRO A 82 8.36 -25.70 -0.84
C PRO A 82 8.82 -24.24 -0.68
N GLU A 83 7.88 -23.33 -0.68
CA GLU A 83 8.10 -21.89 -0.56
C GLU A 83 8.39 -21.41 0.86
N ARG A 84 8.18 -22.29 1.87
CA ARG A 84 8.46 -21.96 3.26
C ARG A 84 9.96 -21.92 3.51
N VAL A 85 10.39 -20.85 4.17
CA VAL A 85 11.77 -20.65 4.62
C VAL A 85 11.80 -20.36 6.13
N PRO A 86 12.92 -20.58 6.83
CA PRO A 86 13.11 -20.09 8.18
C PRO A 86 12.96 -18.56 8.23
N ALA A 87 12.13 -18.05 9.13
CA ALA A 87 11.98 -16.59 9.32
C ALA A 87 13.29 -16.01 9.87
N PRO A 88 13.92 -15.03 9.19
CA PRO A 88 15.18 -14.46 9.68
C PRO A 88 14.98 -13.64 10.97
N CYS A 89 13.82 -13.04 11.17
CA CYS A 89 13.52 -12.24 12.36
C CYS A 89 13.02 -13.11 13.51
N PRO A 90 13.68 -13.10 14.68
CA PRO A 90 13.32 -13.96 15.81
C PRO A 90 11.97 -13.62 16.46
N VAL A 91 11.46 -12.41 16.18
CA VAL A 91 10.16 -11.96 16.67
C VAL A 91 9.07 -11.98 15.58
N ALA A 92 9.33 -12.62 14.44
CA ALA A 92 8.31 -12.85 13.41
C ALA A 92 7.61 -14.19 13.65
N GLY A 93 6.34 -14.16 14.02
CA GLY A 93 5.57 -15.38 14.28
C GLY A 93 4.25 -15.14 15.02
N PRO A 94 3.54 -16.21 15.33
CA PRO A 94 2.30 -16.14 16.12
C PRO A 94 2.51 -15.45 17.45
N SER A 95 1.59 -14.56 17.82
CA SER A 95 1.61 -13.79 19.08
C SER A 95 2.87 -12.92 19.29
N LEU A 96 3.67 -12.71 18.26
CA LEU A 96 4.85 -11.87 18.26
C LEU A 96 4.62 -10.58 17.47
N CYS A 97 5.70 -9.96 16.93
CA CYS A 97 5.65 -8.69 16.22
C CYS A 97 4.69 -8.72 15.02
N GLY A 98 3.76 -7.78 14.96
CA GLY A 98 2.79 -7.64 13.86
C GLY A 98 3.30 -6.86 12.65
N GLY A 99 4.60 -6.53 12.57
CA GLY A 99 5.14 -5.67 11.52
C GLY A 99 5.43 -6.38 10.19
N CYS A 100 5.50 -7.69 10.16
CA CYS A 100 5.76 -8.51 8.97
C CYS A 100 4.76 -9.66 8.88
N ASP A 101 4.34 -9.98 7.65
CA ASP A 101 3.38 -11.06 7.39
C ASP A 101 4.06 -12.28 6.75
N PHE A 102 5.18 -12.11 6.03
CA PHE A 102 5.75 -13.09 5.11
C PHE A 102 7.22 -13.45 5.38
N GLN A 103 7.74 -13.21 6.57
CA GLN A 103 9.12 -13.59 6.92
C GLN A 103 9.44 -15.09 6.72
N HIS A 104 8.41 -15.93 6.77
CA HIS A 104 8.49 -17.38 6.60
C HIS A 104 8.27 -17.85 5.14
N VAL A 105 8.20 -16.93 4.19
CA VAL A 105 7.94 -17.18 2.76
C VAL A 105 9.12 -16.69 1.94
N SER A 106 9.58 -17.45 0.95
CA SER A 106 10.64 -17.03 0.03
C SER A 106 10.23 -15.79 -0.77
N LEU A 107 11.16 -14.89 -1.11
CA LEU A 107 10.85 -13.64 -1.81
C LEU A 107 10.12 -13.85 -3.15
N PRO A 108 10.50 -14.81 -4.01
CA PRO A 108 9.73 -15.08 -5.22
C PRO A 108 8.28 -15.47 -4.91
N ALA A 109 8.07 -16.29 -3.87
CA ALA A 109 6.73 -16.70 -3.47
C ALA A 109 5.92 -15.55 -2.85
N GLN A 110 6.55 -14.65 -2.07
CA GLN A 110 5.89 -13.42 -1.60
C GLN A 110 5.35 -12.60 -2.77
N ARG A 111 6.15 -12.38 -3.82
CA ARG A 111 5.74 -11.67 -5.03
C ARG A 111 4.61 -12.40 -5.78
N ALA A 112 4.69 -13.72 -5.90
CA ALA A 112 3.63 -14.53 -6.51
C ALA A 112 2.31 -14.44 -5.72
N MET A 113 2.36 -14.48 -4.39
CA MET A 113 1.19 -14.29 -3.53
C MET A 113 0.59 -12.88 -3.69
N LYS A 114 1.41 -11.84 -3.69
CA LYS A 114 0.98 -10.44 -3.94
C LYS A 114 0.36 -10.30 -5.33
N THR A 115 0.98 -10.90 -6.36
CA THR A 115 0.44 -10.95 -7.73
C THR A 115 -0.97 -11.55 -7.75
N SER A 116 -1.15 -12.69 -7.08
CA SER A 116 -2.46 -13.36 -6.99
C SER A 116 -3.51 -12.46 -6.34
N VAL A 117 -3.14 -11.73 -5.28
CA VAL A 117 -4.05 -10.79 -4.62
C VAL A 117 -4.41 -9.64 -5.55
N VAL A 118 -3.46 -9.00 -6.24
CA VAL A 118 -3.76 -7.89 -7.15
C VAL A 118 -4.68 -8.35 -8.27
N ARG A 119 -4.37 -9.48 -8.91
CA ARG A 119 -5.21 -10.08 -9.97
C ARG A 119 -6.64 -10.37 -9.48
N GLU A 120 -6.78 -10.96 -8.28
CA GLU A 120 -8.09 -11.23 -7.68
C GLU A 120 -8.89 -9.93 -7.47
N GLN A 121 -8.27 -8.87 -6.94
CA GLN A 121 -8.96 -7.61 -6.69
C GLN A 121 -9.39 -6.95 -8.02
N LEU A 122 -8.55 -6.95 -9.05
CA LEU A 122 -8.90 -6.42 -10.37
C LEU A 122 -10.10 -7.13 -10.98
N VAL A 123 -10.19 -8.45 -10.83
CA VAL A 123 -11.33 -9.23 -11.33
C VAL A 123 -12.57 -8.99 -10.47
N ARG A 124 -12.47 -9.12 -9.15
CA ARG A 124 -13.65 -9.09 -8.26
C ARG A 124 -14.22 -7.71 -8.04
N LEU A 125 -13.37 -6.71 -7.86
CA LEU A 125 -13.77 -5.34 -7.54
C LEU A 125 -13.62 -4.41 -8.74
N GLY A 126 -12.57 -4.60 -9.54
CA GLY A 126 -12.32 -3.85 -10.76
C GLY A 126 -13.18 -4.27 -11.95
N ARG A 127 -13.85 -5.44 -11.83
CA ARG A 127 -14.72 -6.02 -12.87
C ARG A 127 -14.01 -6.27 -14.20
N LEU A 128 -12.69 -6.50 -14.17
CA LEU A 128 -11.93 -6.85 -15.35
C LEU A 128 -12.17 -8.33 -15.71
N ASP A 129 -12.11 -8.65 -17.01
CA ASP A 129 -12.09 -10.04 -17.45
C ASP A 129 -10.82 -10.73 -16.92
N ALA A 130 -10.98 -11.88 -16.25
CA ALA A 130 -9.87 -12.66 -15.72
C ALA A 130 -8.87 -13.12 -16.80
N ARG A 131 -9.30 -13.16 -18.06
CA ARG A 131 -8.47 -13.49 -19.23
C ARG A 131 -7.82 -12.29 -19.89
N SER A 132 -8.12 -11.09 -19.42
CA SER A 132 -7.50 -9.87 -19.94
C SER A 132 -5.97 -9.93 -19.80
N PRO A 133 -5.20 -9.50 -20.82
CA PRO A 133 -3.74 -9.36 -20.71
C PRO A 133 -3.30 -8.50 -19.53
N LEU A 134 -4.09 -7.49 -19.15
CA LEU A 134 -3.84 -6.66 -17.96
C LEU A 134 -3.91 -7.44 -16.64
N VAL A 135 -4.65 -8.55 -16.60
CA VAL A 135 -4.74 -9.42 -15.44
C VAL A 135 -3.74 -10.56 -15.54
N THR A 136 -3.73 -11.28 -16.66
CA THR A 136 -2.90 -12.49 -16.82
C THR A 136 -1.40 -12.18 -16.92
N GLY A 137 -1.04 -11.04 -17.51
CA GLY A 137 0.35 -10.60 -17.66
C GLY A 137 0.88 -9.77 -16.47
N LEU A 138 0.03 -9.43 -15.50
CA LEU A 138 0.47 -8.67 -14.33
C LEU A 138 1.34 -9.54 -13.41
N GLU A 139 2.52 -9.06 -13.08
CA GLU A 139 3.38 -9.62 -12.05
C GLU A 139 3.84 -8.53 -11.10
N VAL A 140 4.06 -8.87 -9.84
CA VAL A 140 4.66 -7.95 -8.87
C VAL A 140 6.16 -7.97 -9.06
N GLU A 141 6.70 -6.83 -9.49
CA GLU A 141 8.11 -6.63 -9.81
C GLU A 141 8.95 -6.49 -8.54
N ALA A 142 10.12 -7.12 -8.51
CA ALA A 142 11.12 -6.87 -7.48
C ALA A 142 11.66 -5.44 -7.60
N VAL A 143 11.89 -4.79 -6.47
CA VAL A 143 12.57 -3.48 -6.43
C VAL A 143 13.78 -3.59 -5.52
N GLU A 144 14.95 -3.49 -6.12
CA GLU A 144 16.21 -3.61 -5.40
C GLU A 144 16.55 -2.32 -4.64
N VAL A 145 17.27 -2.48 -3.54
CA VAL A 145 17.97 -1.40 -2.84
C VAL A 145 19.42 -1.38 -3.34
N GLU A 146 19.83 -0.30 -3.95
CA GLU A 146 21.19 -0.16 -4.50
C GLU A 146 22.25 -0.47 -3.45
N GLY A 147 23.23 -1.30 -3.84
CA GLY A 147 24.33 -1.71 -2.99
C GLY A 147 23.97 -2.68 -1.85
N ARG A 148 22.78 -3.31 -1.88
CA ARG A 148 22.34 -4.30 -0.88
C ARG A 148 21.93 -5.63 -1.52
N PRO A 149 22.05 -6.75 -0.78
CA PRO A 149 21.51 -8.04 -1.21
C PRO A 149 19.98 -7.94 -1.41
N ASP A 150 19.45 -8.68 -2.39
CA ASP A 150 18.00 -8.90 -2.55
C ASP A 150 17.55 -10.02 -1.60
N ASP A 151 17.57 -9.72 -0.30
CA ASP A 151 17.12 -10.62 0.78
C ASP A 151 15.82 -10.16 1.45
N GLY A 152 15.24 -9.05 0.97
CA GLY A 152 14.01 -8.44 1.50
C GLY A 152 14.19 -7.76 2.85
N LEU A 153 15.42 -7.54 3.29
CA LEU A 153 15.75 -6.92 4.57
C LEU A 153 16.37 -5.53 4.38
N ARG A 154 16.42 -4.76 5.46
CA ARG A 154 17.14 -3.46 5.52
C ARG A 154 16.74 -2.42 4.47
N TRP A 155 15.51 -2.51 3.95
CA TRP A 155 15.01 -1.53 2.98
C TRP A 155 14.31 -0.34 3.63
N ARG A 156 13.73 -0.49 4.84
CA ARG A 156 12.88 0.53 5.45
C ARG A 156 13.70 1.67 6.04
N THR A 157 13.53 2.88 5.49
CA THR A 157 14.30 4.09 5.88
C THR A 157 13.75 4.78 7.11
N ARG A 158 12.52 4.48 7.53
CA ARG A 158 11.87 5.09 8.68
C ARG A 158 11.09 4.05 9.49
N GLN A 159 11.37 3.96 10.79
CA GLN A 159 10.74 3.01 11.69
C GLN A 159 10.24 3.71 12.95
N ARG A 160 9.03 3.41 13.36
CA ARG A 160 8.48 3.85 14.65
C ARG A 160 8.43 2.67 15.60
N TYR A 161 9.05 2.82 16.75
CA TYR A 161 8.96 1.87 17.83
C TYR A 161 7.96 2.33 18.89
N ALA A 162 7.39 1.38 19.63
CA ALA A 162 6.80 1.61 20.92
C ALA A 162 7.90 1.51 22.00
N GLU A 163 7.64 2.01 23.18
CA GLU A 163 8.56 1.95 24.30
C GLU A 163 7.94 1.12 25.44
N LEU A 164 8.73 0.25 26.03
CA LEU A 164 8.40 -0.50 27.22
C LEU A 164 8.58 0.37 28.48
N PRO A 165 7.99 -0.01 29.62
CA PRO A 165 8.15 0.75 30.87
C PRO A 165 9.60 0.90 31.34
N ASP A 166 10.49 0.02 30.90
CA ASP A 166 11.93 0.04 31.20
C ASP A 166 12.77 0.83 30.16
N GLY A 167 12.12 1.49 29.20
CA GLY A 167 12.77 2.32 28.16
C GLY A 167 13.24 1.54 26.94
N ARG A 168 13.11 0.20 26.90
CA ARG A 168 13.50 -0.60 25.71
C ARG A 168 12.52 -0.40 24.56
N ARG A 169 13.05 -0.47 23.35
CA ARG A 169 12.27 -0.48 22.12
C ARG A 169 11.38 -1.72 22.03
N ALA A 170 10.18 -1.55 21.49
CA ALA A 170 9.23 -2.64 21.28
C ALA A 170 8.41 -2.44 20.02
N MET A 171 7.83 -3.54 19.54
CA MET A 171 6.82 -3.54 18.48
C MET A 171 5.49 -4.07 19.02
N ARG A 172 4.40 -3.66 18.40
CA ARG A 172 3.06 -4.15 18.75
C ARG A 172 2.82 -5.54 18.19
N VAL A 173 2.22 -6.40 18.97
CA VAL A 173 1.63 -7.64 18.49
C VAL A 173 0.48 -7.32 17.53
N HIS A 174 0.30 -8.15 16.52
CA HIS A 174 -0.74 -7.93 15.51
C HIS A 174 -2.12 -7.77 16.14
N ARG A 175 -2.82 -6.66 15.80
CA ARG A 175 -4.16 -6.31 16.31
C ARG A 175 -4.29 -6.30 17.85
N SER A 176 -3.18 -6.10 18.55
CA SER A 176 -3.13 -6.07 20.00
C SER A 176 -2.44 -4.79 20.50
N HIS A 177 -2.68 -4.47 21.76
CA HIS A 177 -1.92 -3.44 22.48
C HIS A 177 -0.67 -4.02 23.17
N ALA A 178 -0.53 -5.35 23.20
CA ALA A 178 0.65 -6.01 23.74
C ALA A 178 1.91 -5.62 22.98
N LEU A 179 3.02 -5.54 23.69
CA LEU A 179 4.32 -5.13 23.17
C LEU A 179 5.30 -6.30 23.23
N VAL A 180 6.11 -6.43 22.19
CA VAL A 180 7.21 -7.39 22.11
C VAL A 180 8.52 -6.59 22.05
N PRO A 181 9.51 -6.85 22.94
CA PRO A 181 10.81 -6.23 22.86
C PRO A 181 11.46 -6.51 21.51
N VAL A 182 12.06 -5.47 20.90
CA VAL A 182 12.73 -5.59 19.60
C VAL A 182 13.98 -4.75 19.63
N ASP A 183 15.14 -5.40 19.72
CA ASP A 183 16.42 -4.71 19.71
C ASP A 183 16.80 -4.25 18.31
N ASP A 184 16.46 -5.06 17.29
CA ASP A 184 16.78 -4.81 15.90
C ASP A 184 15.60 -5.23 15.00
N CYS A 185 15.05 -4.27 14.26
CA CYS A 185 14.03 -4.54 13.24
C CYS A 185 14.70 -4.86 11.90
N LEU A 186 14.74 -6.14 11.50
CA LEU A 186 15.50 -6.57 10.33
C LEU A 186 15.06 -5.96 9.00
N ILE A 187 13.82 -5.50 8.85
CA ILE A 187 13.40 -4.77 7.65
C ILE A 187 13.81 -3.29 7.68
N ALA A 188 14.09 -2.72 8.86
CA ALA A 188 14.57 -1.37 8.99
C ALA A 188 16.08 -1.30 8.71
N ARG A 189 16.52 -0.23 8.06
CA ARG A 189 17.96 0.06 7.90
C ARG A 189 18.57 0.34 9.26
N PRO A 190 19.88 0.08 9.44
CA PRO A 190 20.58 0.44 10.70
C PRO A 190 20.49 1.94 11.02
N ASP A 191 20.44 2.79 9.97
CA ASP A 191 20.31 4.24 10.02
C ASP A 191 18.85 4.72 9.84
N ALA A 192 17.87 3.81 9.95
CA ALA A 192 16.46 4.17 9.84
C ALA A 192 16.07 5.21 10.87
N ARG A 193 15.45 6.27 10.41
CA ARG A 193 15.02 7.38 11.26
C ARG A 193 13.79 7.01 12.09
N GLU A 194 13.74 7.46 13.31
CA GLU A 194 12.52 7.49 14.10
C GLU A 194 11.81 8.85 13.88
N PRO A 195 10.52 8.86 13.51
CA PRO A 195 9.79 10.10 13.34
C PRO A 195 9.78 10.93 14.63
N ALA A 196 10.32 12.13 14.56
CA ALA A 196 10.33 13.08 15.66
C ALA A 196 10.19 14.51 15.12
N PRO A 197 9.59 15.44 15.87
CA PRO A 197 9.54 16.83 15.46
C PRO A 197 10.97 17.40 15.27
N GLY A 198 11.16 18.19 14.22
CA GLY A 198 12.46 18.80 13.92
C GLY A 198 12.38 19.67 12.67
N PRO A 199 13.50 20.27 12.25
CA PRO A 199 13.55 21.02 11.00
C PRO A 199 13.35 20.07 9.82
N PRO A 200 12.82 20.57 8.68
CA PRO A 200 12.69 19.77 7.46
C PRO A 200 14.02 19.13 7.05
N LEU A 201 13.93 17.91 6.55
CA LEU A 201 15.05 17.16 6.00
C LEU A 201 15.06 17.30 4.48
N THR A 202 16.22 17.08 3.89
CA THR A 202 16.35 17.00 2.43
C THR A 202 16.42 15.54 2.00
N GLU A 203 15.52 15.15 1.10
CA GLU A 203 15.53 13.89 0.39
C GLU A 203 15.83 14.16 -1.09
N SER A 204 16.72 13.38 -1.69
CA SER A 204 17.12 13.58 -3.10
C SER A 204 16.60 12.46 -3.98
N VAL A 205 15.99 12.81 -5.12
CA VAL A 205 15.46 11.89 -6.12
C VAL A 205 15.90 12.37 -7.49
N GLU A 206 16.67 11.56 -8.22
CA GLU A 206 17.15 11.87 -9.56
C GLU A 206 17.75 13.30 -9.66
N GLY A 207 18.57 13.67 -8.68
CA GLY A 207 19.25 14.97 -8.63
C GLY A 207 18.33 16.16 -8.27
N ARG A 208 17.13 15.93 -7.79
CA ARG A 208 16.20 16.95 -7.28
C ARG A 208 16.04 16.79 -5.77
N ASP A 209 16.21 17.89 -5.06
CA ASP A 209 16.06 17.92 -3.62
C ASP A 209 14.62 18.26 -3.19
N PHE A 210 14.13 17.56 -2.20
CA PHE A 210 12.80 17.72 -1.61
C PHE A 210 12.92 17.99 -0.12
N LEU A 211 12.32 19.06 0.35
CA LEU A 211 12.12 19.30 1.77
C LEU A 211 10.98 18.44 2.27
N VAL A 212 11.22 17.70 3.35
CA VAL A 212 10.26 16.78 3.96
C VAL A 212 10.30 16.94 5.48
N GLU A 213 9.14 17.03 6.14
CA GLU A 213 9.11 17.05 7.60
C GLU A 213 9.61 15.69 8.16
N PRO A 214 10.39 15.68 9.25
CA PRO A 214 10.94 14.45 9.82
C PRO A 214 9.86 13.44 10.25
N ASP A 215 8.70 13.93 10.69
CA ASP A 215 7.52 13.14 11.07
C ASP A 215 6.43 13.09 9.96
N GLY A 216 6.62 13.84 8.86
CA GLY A 216 5.77 13.87 7.68
C GLY A 216 5.83 12.58 6.85
N PHE A 217 4.99 12.46 5.85
CA PHE A 217 5.03 11.32 4.92
C PHE A 217 6.19 11.45 3.94
N TRP A 218 6.93 10.38 3.76
CA TRP A 218 7.85 10.13 2.66
C TRP A 218 7.91 8.63 2.39
N GLN A 219 8.23 8.24 1.18
CA GLN A 219 8.36 6.83 0.78
C GLN A 219 9.42 6.13 1.63
N VAL A 220 9.06 5.00 2.24
CA VAL A 220 9.95 4.30 3.19
C VAL A 220 10.93 3.32 2.54
N HIS A 221 10.72 2.98 1.27
CA HIS A 221 11.68 2.22 0.47
C HIS A 221 12.56 3.22 -0.31
N PRO A 222 13.89 3.14 -0.25
CA PRO A 222 14.76 4.17 -0.82
C PRO A 222 14.62 4.33 -2.34
N SER A 223 14.35 3.23 -3.04
CA SER A 223 14.14 3.26 -4.49
C SER A 223 12.71 3.63 -4.90
N ALA A 224 11.75 3.71 -3.96
CA ALA A 224 10.35 3.94 -4.30
C ALA A 224 10.11 5.28 -5.00
N PRO A 225 10.65 6.42 -4.55
CA PRO A 225 10.41 7.70 -5.21
C PRO A 225 10.82 7.66 -6.69
N ARG A 226 12.00 7.10 -7.00
CA ARG A 226 12.51 6.98 -8.37
C ARG A 226 11.62 6.06 -9.21
N VAL A 227 11.35 4.84 -8.75
CA VAL A 227 10.56 3.85 -9.49
C VAL A 227 9.14 4.34 -9.79
N LEU A 228 8.52 5.01 -8.82
CA LEU A 228 7.17 5.54 -8.98
C LEU A 228 7.16 6.74 -9.95
N VAL A 229 8.11 7.67 -9.84
CA VAL A 229 8.24 8.80 -10.76
C VAL A 229 8.49 8.33 -12.20
N GLU A 230 9.48 7.44 -12.42
CA GLU A 230 9.78 6.86 -13.73
C GLU A 230 8.54 6.19 -14.34
N THR A 231 7.80 5.44 -13.53
CA THR A 231 6.59 4.73 -13.99
C THR A 231 5.48 5.71 -14.36
N VAL A 232 5.21 6.71 -13.53
CA VAL A 232 4.20 7.75 -13.79
C VAL A 232 4.55 8.53 -15.05
N LEU A 233 5.80 8.98 -15.21
CA LEU A 233 6.25 9.70 -16.39
C LEU A 233 6.14 8.84 -17.66
N SER A 234 6.56 7.58 -17.59
CA SER A 234 6.47 6.64 -18.71
C SER A 234 5.01 6.40 -19.13
N MET A 235 4.11 6.21 -18.16
CA MET A 235 2.69 5.95 -18.44
C MET A 235 1.96 7.18 -18.97
N LEU A 236 2.16 8.34 -18.37
CA LEU A 236 1.50 9.58 -18.78
C LEU A 236 2.06 10.14 -20.07
N ALA A 237 3.35 9.86 -20.39
CA ALA A 237 4.08 10.41 -21.54
C ALA A 237 3.81 11.93 -21.70
N PRO A 238 4.15 12.75 -20.68
CA PRO A 238 3.80 14.17 -20.65
C PRO A 238 4.45 14.94 -21.80
N GLN A 239 3.71 15.91 -22.35
CA GLN A 239 4.17 16.78 -23.44
C GLN A 239 4.29 18.24 -22.96
N PRO A 240 5.20 19.02 -23.56
CA PRO A 240 5.26 20.45 -23.29
C PRO A 240 3.92 21.14 -23.53
N GLY A 241 3.54 22.02 -22.60
CA GLY A 241 2.28 22.77 -22.68
C GLY A 241 1.08 22.08 -22.03
N GLU A 242 1.17 20.82 -21.64
CA GLU A 242 0.09 20.11 -20.97
C GLU A 242 -0.13 20.58 -19.53
N ARG A 243 -1.40 20.66 -19.12
CA ARG A 243 -1.86 21.09 -17.81
C ARG A 243 -1.96 19.88 -16.89
N VAL A 244 -1.33 19.98 -15.73
CA VAL A 244 -1.20 18.87 -14.79
C VAL A 244 -1.99 19.13 -13.50
N LEU A 245 -2.68 18.11 -13.01
CA LEU A 245 -3.31 18.08 -11.71
C LEU A 245 -2.71 16.92 -10.88
N ASP A 246 -2.01 17.24 -9.80
CA ASP A 246 -1.41 16.28 -8.86
C ASP A 246 -2.22 16.28 -7.57
N LEU A 247 -2.97 15.20 -7.32
CA LEU A 247 -3.89 15.05 -6.20
C LEU A 247 -3.32 14.14 -5.12
N TYR A 248 -3.43 14.57 -3.86
CA TYR A 248 -2.74 13.98 -2.71
C TYR A 248 -1.22 14.09 -2.86
N SER A 249 -0.78 15.27 -3.32
CA SER A 249 0.57 15.50 -3.83
C SER A 249 1.70 15.40 -2.78
N GLY A 250 1.36 15.31 -1.49
CA GLY A 250 2.34 15.32 -0.42
C GLY A 250 3.25 16.56 -0.52
N VAL A 251 4.54 16.34 -0.58
CA VAL A 251 5.55 17.40 -0.75
C VAL A 251 5.82 17.75 -2.22
N GLY A 252 5.02 17.24 -3.17
CA GLY A 252 5.10 17.57 -4.59
C GLY A 252 6.04 16.69 -5.40
N LEU A 253 6.19 15.41 -5.04
CA LEU A 253 7.10 14.49 -5.74
C LEU A 253 6.77 14.41 -7.24
N PHE A 254 5.56 13.97 -7.60
CA PHE A 254 5.15 13.86 -9.00
C PHE A 254 5.01 15.21 -9.67
N ALA A 255 4.44 16.19 -8.96
CA ALA A 255 4.28 17.55 -9.43
C ALA A 255 5.58 18.14 -9.97
N ARG A 256 6.71 17.96 -9.27
CA ARG A 256 7.99 18.50 -9.65
C ARG A 256 8.48 17.95 -11.00
N PHE A 257 8.49 16.64 -11.15
CA PHE A 257 8.98 15.99 -12.37
C PHE A 257 8.06 16.26 -13.57
N LEU A 258 6.74 16.21 -13.36
CA LEU A 258 5.78 16.54 -14.41
C LEU A 258 5.89 18.01 -14.84
N GLY A 259 6.00 18.93 -13.88
CA GLY A 259 6.15 20.35 -14.16
C GLY A 259 7.40 20.68 -14.95
N GLU A 260 8.51 20.00 -14.71
CA GLU A 260 9.76 20.18 -15.48
C GLU A 260 9.59 19.78 -16.95
N VAL A 261 8.78 18.75 -17.26
CA VAL A 261 8.52 18.30 -18.63
C VAL A 261 7.49 19.18 -19.33
N THR A 262 6.37 19.44 -18.66
CA THR A 262 5.24 20.15 -19.27
C THR A 262 5.47 21.65 -19.36
N ALA A 263 6.23 22.22 -18.44
CA ALA A 263 6.51 23.66 -18.31
C ALA A 263 5.25 24.55 -18.40
N ALA A 264 4.09 24.00 -18.03
CA ALA A 264 2.78 24.63 -18.14
C ALA A 264 2.13 24.80 -16.74
N ARG A 265 0.82 25.03 -16.73
CA ARG A 265 0.06 25.13 -15.47
C ARG A 265 0.04 23.78 -14.76
N LEU A 266 0.41 23.81 -13.48
CA LEU A 266 0.39 22.65 -12.59
C LEU A 266 -0.34 23.03 -11.29
N VAL A 267 -1.30 22.20 -10.88
CA VAL A 267 -1.99 22.35 -9.61
C VAL A 267 -1.73 21.10 -8.76
N ALA A 268 -1.12 21.29 -7.61
CA ALA A 268 -0.88 20.26 -6.60
C ALA A 268 -1.86 20.46 -5.44
N VAL A 269 -2.58 19.42 -5.04
CA VAL A 269 -3.57 19.47 -3.96
C VAL A 269 -3.14 18.53 -2.83
N GLU A 270 -3.01 19.07 -1.63
CA GLU A 270 -2.59 18.34 -0.43
C GLU A 270 -3.38 18.82 0.80
N SER A 271 -3.70 17.93 1.71
CA SER A 271 -4.46 18.25 2.92
C SER A 271 -3.59 18.60 4.13
N ASP A 272 -2.38 18.03 4.22
CA ASP A 272 -1.45 18.33 5.31
C ASP A 272 -0.76 19.67 5.12
N ARG A 273 -0.90 20.54 6.12
CA ARG A 273 -0.37 21.91 6.05
C ARG A 273 1.15 21.97 5.97
N SER A 274 1.85 21.04 6.58
CA SER A 274 3.30 20.99 6.59
C SER A 274 3.80 20.52 5.21
N ALA A 275 3.19 19.46 4.67
CA ALA A 275 3.46 19.01 3.31
C ALA A 275 3.19 20.11 2.27
N CYS A 276 2.08 20.86 2.41
CA CYS A 276 1.79 22.02 1.54
C CYS A 276 2.89 23.09 1.58
N ARG A 277 3.44 23.39 2.76
CA ARG A 277 4.56 24.37 2.87
C ARG A 277 5.79 23.89 2.14
N ASN A 278 6.14 22.62 2.36
CA ASN A 278 7.28 21.98 1.70
C ASN A 278 7.07 21.86 0.19
N ALA A 279 5.86 21.48 -0.27
CA ALA A 279 5.52 21.45 -1.69
C ALA A 279 5.71 22.81 -2.38
N ARG A 280 5.30 23.92 -1.73
CA ARG A 280 5.54 25.28 -2.26
C ARG A 280 7.02 25.58 -2.40
N ALA A 281 7.84 25.19 -1.43
CA ALA A 281 9.29 25.37 -1.51
C ALA A 281 9.90 24.49 -2.60
N ASN A 282 9.50 23.20 -2.66
CA ASN A 282 10.00 22.24 -3.63
C ASN A 282 9.62 22.61 -5.07
N LEU A 283 8.50 23.30 -5.27
CA LEU A 283 7.99 23.73 -6.59
C LEU A 283 8.31 25.21 -6.90
N ALA A 284 9.06 25.92 -6.06
CA ALA A 284 9.31 27.35 -6.23
C ALA A 284 9.98 27.72 -7.56
N GLY A 285 10.75 26.79 -8.19
CA GLY A 285 11.35 26.97 -9.50
C GLY A 285 10.38 26.85 -10.69
N HIS A 286 9.15 26.39 -10.47
CA HIS A 286 8.15 26.19 -11.51
C HIS A 286 7.11 27.32 -11.51
N ARG A 287 7.20 28.25 -12.45
CA ARG A 287 6.36 29.48 -12.49
C ARG A 287 4.86 29.22 -12.62
N GLY A 288 4.45 28.07 -13.19
CA GLY A 288 3.06 27.66 -13.37
C GLY A 288 2.48 26.83 -12.24
N ALA A 289 3.27 26.52 -11.19
CA ALA A 289 2.81 25.68 -10.08
C ALA A 289 1.99 26.46 -9.06
N VAL A 290 0.87 25.85 -8.66
CA VAL A 290 0.01 26.29 -7.57
C VAL A 290 -0.15 25.13 -6.59
N VAL A 291 0.04 25.39 -5.29
CA VAL A 291 -0.18 24.39 -4.24
C VAL A 291 -1.40 24.78 -3.41
N GLU A 292 -2.45 24.01 -3.55
CA GLU A 292 -3.70 24.16 -2.78
C GLU A 292 -3.69 23.28 -1.53
N CYS A 293 -3.98 23.91 -0.40
CA CYS A 293 -3.97 23.21 0.87
C CYS A 293 -5.40 22.97 1.38
N GLY A 294 -5.83 21.73 1.25
CA GLY A 294 -7.16 21.31 1.70
C GLY A 294 -7.53 19.90 1.25
N PRO A 295 -8.62 19.35 1.78
CA PRO A 295 -9.12 18.05 1.33
C PRO A 295 -9.43 18.07 -0.17
N THR A 296 -8.89 17.10 -0.90
CA THR A 296 -8.96 16.99 -2.37
C THR A 296 -10.40 17.15 -2.89
N GLU A 297 -11.35 16.41 -2.34
CA GLU A 297 -12.76 16.50 -2.73
C GLU A 297 -13.32 17.94 -2.62
N ARG A 298 -12.95 18.66 -1.55
CA ARG A 298 -13.41 20.03 -1.33
C ARG A 298 -12.78 21.01 -2.32
N VAL A 299 -11.47 20.91 -2.52
CA VAL A 299 -10.74 21.79 -3.45
C VAL A 299 -11.29 21.64 -4.86
N LEU A 300 -11.43 20.41 -5.34
CA LEU A 300 -11.95 20.15 -6.68
C LEU A 300 -13.41 20.61 -6.87
N ARG A 301 -14.25 20.55 -5.83
CA ARG A 301 -15.64 20.99 -5.90
C ARG A 301 -15.78 22.51 -5.97
N THR A 302 -14.83 23.27 -5.42
CA THR A 302 -14.93 24.73 -5.29
C THR A 302 -14.02 25.50 -6.22
N SER A 303 -13.07 24.84 -6.86
CA SER A 303 -12.00 25.46 -7.63
C SER A 303 -11.58 24.58 -8.81
N TYR A 304 -10.90 25.18 -9.78
CA TYR A 304 -10.30 24.47 -10.92
C TYR A 304 -11.32 23.72 -11.78
N ASP A 305 -12.44 24.34 -12.07
CA ASP A 305 -13.47 23.81 -12.99
C ASP A 305 -13.07 24.01 -14.47
N GLU A 306 -11.81 23.78 -14.76
CA GLU A 306 -11.21 23.82 -16.09
C GLU A 306 -10.63 22.46 -16.49
N PRO A 307 -10.48 22.16 -17.80
CA PRO A 307 -9.85 20.93 -18.24
C PRO A 307 -8.38 20.83 -17.81
N PHE A 308 -7.93 19.64 -17.52
CA PHE A 308 -6.53 19.26 -17.33
C PHE A 308 -6.20 18.12 -18.29
N ASP A 309 -4.97 18.12 -18.83
CA ASP A 309 -4.54 17.09 -19.76
C ASP A 309 -4.10 15.82 -19.03
N LEU A 310 -3.43 15.99 -17.89
CA LEU A 310 -2.87 14.91 -17.08
C LEU A 310 -3.30 15.03 -15.63
N VAL A 311 -3.61 13.88 -15.03
CA VAL A 311 -3.90 13.79 -13.58
C VAL A 311 -3.03 12.70 -12.97
N VAL A 312 -2.46 12.99 -11.79
CA VAL A 312 -1.87 11.98 -10.90
C VAL A 312 -2.72 11.88 -9.64
N LEU A 313 -2.95 10.66 -9.19
CA LEU A 313 -3.62 10.33 -7.94
C LEU A 313 -2.70 9.45 -7.09
N ASP A 314 -2.39 9.85 -5.86
CA ASP A 314 -1.71 9.02 -4.84
C ASP A 314 -2.50 9.07 -3.52
N PRO A 315 -3.73 8.54 -3.51
CA PRO A 315 -4.62 8.65 -2.36
C PRO A 315 -4.22 7.74 -1.20
N PRO A 316 -4.74 7.99 0.01
CA PRO A 316 -4.57 7.08 1.14
C PRO A 316 -5.21 5.70 0.86
N ARG A 317 -4.95 4.73 1.77
CA ARG A 317 -5.39 3.33 1.63
C ARG A 317 -6.86 3.11 1.28
N GLU A 318 -7.74 4.02 1.64
CA GLU A 318 -9.16 3.96 1.28
C GLU A 318 -9.47 4.30 -0.18
N GLY A 319 -8.51 4.75 -0.96
CA GLY A 319 -8.68 5.19 -2.35
C GLY A 319 -9.22 6.60 -2.49
N ALA A 320 -9.35 7.06 -3.73
CA ALA A 320 -9.91 8.38 -4.09
C ALA A 320 -11.42 8.43 -3.89
N ARG A 321 -12.10 7.30 -4.10
CA ARG A 321 -13.55 7.14 -4.01
C ARG A 321 -14.33 7.92 -5.08
N ARG A 322 -15.60 7.56 -5.23
CA ARG A 322 -16.49 8.07 -6.29
C ARG A 322 -16.50 9.60 -6.42
N ALA A 323 -16.62 10.31 -5.30
CA ALA A 323 -16.72 11.77 -5.33
C ALA A 323 -15.50 12.48 -5.93
N VAL A 324 -14.29 11.95 -5.72
CA VAL A 324 -13.06 12.49 -6.32
C VAL A 324 -12.93 12.00 -7.77
N VAL A 325 -13.23 10.73 -8.04
CA VAL A 325 -13.15 10.17 -9.40
C VAL A 325 -14.08 10.92 -10.35
N GLU A 326 -15.33 11.21 -9.97
CA GLU A 326 -16.27 12.01 -10.76
C GLU A 326 -15.70 13.39 -11.09
N GLN A 327 -15.15 14.09 -10.10
CA GLN A 327 -14.54 15.40 -10.31
C GLN A 327 -13.29 15.35 -11.20
N VAL A 328 -12.50 14.28 -11.14
CA VAL A 328 -11.36 14.07 -12.06
C VAL A 328 -11.87 13.90 -13.48
N VAL A 329 -12.89 13.06 -13.69
CA VAL A 329 -13.50 12.80 -15.00
C VAL A 329 -14.13 14.06 -15.61
N ASP A 330 -14.77 14.90 -14.79
CA ASP A 330 -15.37 16.18 -15.21
C ASP A 330 -14.31 17.13 -15.81
N ARG A 331 -13.04 17.01 -15.43
CA ARG A 331 -11.91 17.79 -15.99
C ARG A 331 -11.34 17.21 -17.27
N ALA A 332 -11.92 16.11 -17.74
CA ALA A 332 -11.67 15.46 -19.02
C ALA A 332 -10.17 15.19 -19.34
N PRO A 333 -9.35 14.69 -18.40
CA PRO A 333 -7.94 14.40 -18.69
C PRO A 333 -7.82 13.33 -19.79
N ARG A 334 -6.78 13.47 -20.66
CA ARG A 334 -6.47 12.41 -21.62
C ARG A 334 -5.89 11.15 -20.94
N ALA A 335 -5.21 11.35 -19.80
CA ALA A 335 -4.59 10.26 -19.04
C ALA A 335 -4.58 10.55 -17.54
N VAL A 336 -4.80 9.52 -16.77
CA VAL A 336 -4.74 9.51 -15.30
C VAL A 336 -3.76 8.43 -14.85
N ALA A 337 -2.71 8.80 -14.12
CA ALA A 337 -1.86 7.87 -13.41
C ALA A 337 -2.37 7.72 -11.97
N TYR A 338 -2.72 6.50 -11.58
CA TYR A 338 -3.21 6.19 -10.24
C TYR A 338 -2.17 5.35 -9.49
N VAL A 339 -1.51 5.94 -8.50
CA VAL A 339 -0.60 5.26 -7.59
C VAL A 339 -1.40 4.76 -6.40
N ALA A 340 -1.20 3.51 -5.97
CA ALA A 340 -2.01 2.91 -4.92
C ALA A 340 -1.26 1.88 -4.10
N CYS A 341 -1.24 2.05 -2.79
CA CYS A 341 -0.69 1.08 -1.83
C CYS A 341 -1.71 0.02 -1.37
N ASP A 342 -2.95 0.05 -1.87
CA ASP A 342 -3.99 -0.93 -1.59
C ASP A 342 -4.71 -1.37 -2.87
N PRO A 343 -4.53 -2.62 -3.32
CA PRO A 343 -5.10 -3.10 -4.58
C PRO A 343 -6.62 -3.22 -4.58
N ALA A 344 -7.25 -3.34 -3.39
CA ALA A 344 -8.71 -3.43 -3.31
C ALA A 344 -9.37 -2.06 -3.52
N SER A 345 -8.78 -0.99 -2.99
CA SER A 345 -9.24 0.37 -3.21
C SER A 345 -8.98 0.82 -4.65
N LEU A 346 -7.80 0.51 -5.21
CA LEU A 346 -7.49 0.75 -6.62
C LEU A 346 -8.53 0.09 -7.53
N ALA A 347 -8.79 -1.20 -7.33
CA ALA A 347 -9.72 -1.94 -8.16
C ALA A 347 -11.14 -1.36 -8.12
N ARG A 348 -11.62 -0.94 -6.94
CA ARG A 348 -12.94 -0.25 -6.82
C ARG A 348 -12.97 1.07 -7.58
N ASP A 349 -11.91 1.87 -7.50
CA ASP A 349 -11.85 3.16 -8.18
C ASP A 349 -11.68 2.97 -9.70
N VAL A 350 -10.94 1.95 -10.16
CA VAL A 350 -10.88 1.54 -11.58
C VAL A 350 -12.26 1.21 -12.12
N ALA A 351 -13.09 0.48 -11.36
CA ALA A 351 -14.47 0.21 -11.76
C ALA A 351 -15.32 1.48 -11.87
N ILE A 352 -15.12 2.46 -10.98
CA ILE A 352 -15.81 3.76 -11.06
C ILE A 352 -15.34 4.54 -12.29
N PHE A 353 -14.05 4.59 -12.57
CA PHE A 353 -13.52 5.21 -13.80
C PHE A 353 -14.10 4.57 -15.05
N ALA A 354 -14.23 3.23 -15.07
CA ALA A 354 -14.83 2.51 -16.20
C ALA A 354 -16.32 2.85 -16.39
N GLU A 355 -17.10 2.98 -15.32
CA GLU A 355 -18.48 3.46 -15.35
C GLU A 355 -18.60 4.87 -15.94
N LEU A 356 -17.57 5.70 -15.80
CA LEU A 356 -17.50 7.09 -16.27
C LEU A 356 -16.75 7.25 -17.62
N GLY A 357 -16.48 6.14 -18.32
CA GLY A 357 -15.94 6.16 -19.68
C GLY A 357 -14.42 6.18 -19.78
N TYR A 358 -13.68 5.92 -18.70
CA TYR A 358 -12.24 5.72 -18.74
C TYR A 358 -11.90 4.23 -18.73
N THR A 359 -10.85 3.85 -19.43
CA THR A 359 -10.41 2.45 -19.50
C THR A 359 -9.03 2.31 -18.85
N LEU A 360 -8.84 1.27 -18.03
CA LEU A 360 -7.54 0.83 -17.57
C LEU A 360 -6.75 0.29 -18.79
N THR A 361 -5.66 0.94 -19.15
CA THR A 361 -4.84 0.59 -20.33
C THR A 361 -3.48 0.01 -19.99
N ALA A 362 -2.96 0.31 -18.80
CA ALA A 362 -1.74 -0.30 -18.27
C ALA A 362 -1.80 -0.38 -16.75
N ILE A 363 -1.09 -1.36 -16.20
CA ILE A 363 -0.88 -1.48 -14.75
C ILE A 363 0.47 -2.15 -14.49
N ARG A 364 1.21 -1.63 -13.52
CA ARG A 364 2.40 -2.24 -12.95
C ARG A 364 2.23 -2.36 -11.44
N ALA A 365 2.87 -3.37 -10.85
CA ALA A 365 2.84 -3.59 -9.42
C ALA A 365 4.25 -3.88 -8.91
N PHE A 366 4.61 -3.33 -7.74
CA PHE A 366 5.97 -3.33 -7.21
C PHE A 366 6.01 -3.87 -5.80
N ASP A 367 7.00 -4.70 -5.52
CA ASP A 367 7.34 -5.16 -4.17
C ASP A 367 8.23 -4.13 -3.44
N LEU A 368 7.65 -2.98 -3.09
CA LEU A 368 8.30 -1.95 -2.29
C LEU A 368 8.28 -2.24 -0.78
N PHE A 369 7.63 -3.33 -0.38
CA PHE A 369 7.46 -3.71 1.04
C PHE A 369 7.71 -5.21 1.25
N PRO A 370 8.90 -5.72 0.94
CA PRO A 370 9.25 -7.12 1.20
C PRO A 370 8.96 -7.52 2.65
N MET A 371 8.72 -8.79 2.90
CA MET A 371 8.31 -9.36 4.20
C MET A 371 6.92 -8.94 4.70
N THR A 372 6.21 -8.07 3.99
CA THR A 372 4.85 -7.66 4.32
C THR A 372 3.88 -7.99 3.17
N HIS A 373 2.58 -7.95 3.45
CA HIS A 373 1.54 -8.16 2.42
C HIS A 373 1.31 -6.95 1.50
N HIS A 374 1.92 -5.82 1.79
CA HIS A 374 1.71 -4.59 1.02
C HIS A 374 2.33 -4.70 -0.37
N VAL A 375 1.66 -4.10 -1.33
CA VAL A 375 2.08 -3.97 -2.72
C VAL A 375 1.77 -2.55 -3.19
N GLU A 376 2.64 -1.98 -3.99
CA GLU A 376 2.41 -0.69 -4.64
C GLU A 376 2.02 -0.91 -6.08
N CYS A 377 0.96 -0.27 -6.54
CA CYS A 377 0.49 -0.36 -7.93
C CYS A 377 0.48 1.02 -8.57
N VAL A 378 0.81 1.08 -9.86
CA VAL A 378 0.59 2.26 -10.70
C VAL A 378 -0.27 1.83 -11.88
N ALA A 379 -1.43 2.46 -12.02
CA ALA A 379 -2.41 2.17 -13.05
C ALA A 379 -2.55 3.37 -13.99
N LEU A 380 -2.62 3.14 -15.30
CA LEU A 380 -2.92 4.14 -16.31
C LEU A 380 -4.37 3.98 -16.76
N LEU A 381 -5.14 5.05 -16.59
CA LEU A 381 -6.49 5.15 -17.10
C LEU A 381 -6.54 6.19 -18.21
N THR A 382 -7.13 5.83 -19.34
CA THR A 382 -7.25 6.73 -20.49
C THR A 382 -8.69 6.81 -20.96
N ARG A 383 -9.04 7.93 -21.56
CA ARG A 383 -10.32 8.07 -22.24
C ARG A 383 -10.20 7.45 -23.64
N PRO A 384 -11.14 6.58 -24.06
CA PRO A 384 -11.19 6.13 -25.46
C PRO A 384 -11.28 7.34 -26.39
N SER A 385 -10.50 7.33 -27.45
CA SER A 385 -10.51 8.34 -28.53
C SER A 385 -11.79 8.25 -29.34
#